data_7e7cdea7e844a8e58cdfa83fa06e8ba0
#
_entry.id   7e7cdea7e844a8e58cdfa83fa06e8ba0
#
_cell.length_a   1.000
_cell.length_b   1.000
_cell.length_c   1.000
_cell.angle_alpha   90.00
_cell.angle_beta   90.00
_cell.angle_gamma   90.00
#
_symmetry.space_group_name_H-M   'P 1'
#
loop_
_entity.id
_entity.type
_entity.pdbx_description
1 polymer ?
#
loop_
_entity_poly.entity_id
_entity_poly.type
_entity_poly.pdbx_seq_one_letter_code
_entity_poly.pdbx_strand_id
1 'polypeptide(L)'
;MGGHFGIGIYMGKHWENVGVLWRGAYQLGASYIFTVGRRYRRVSTDTEKSWRHIPLFSYTTFDEMAQAAPFATPLVAIEEGGTPLPDFVHPERAVYLLGAEDSGLPKELLARCHHHVTVPAVVKGSYNVAIAGTLVMYDRMVKGGA
;
A
#
# COMPACT_ATOMS: atom_id res chain seq x y z
N MET A 1 -10.02 -17.63 3.99
CA MET A 1 -10.29 -16.31 4.50
C MET A 1 -10.82 -15.39 3.40
N GLY A 2 -11.88 -14.71 3.69
CA GLY A 2 -12.47 -13.81 2.72
C GLY A 2 -11.76 -12.48 2.65
N GLY A 3 -12.34 -11.57 1.93
CA GLY A 3 -11.85 -10.23 1.81
C GLY A 3 -10.83 -10.06 0.70
N HIS A 4 -10.64 -8.83 0.36
CA HIS A 4 -9.65 -8.47 -0.65
C HIS A 4 -9.11 -7.08 -0.34
N PHE A 5 -7.95 -6.78 -0.88
CA PHE A 5 -7.34 -5.48 -0.64
C PHE A 5 -6.54 -5.02 -1.83
N GLY A 6 -6.40 -3.70 -1.93
CA GLY A 6 -5.47 -3.06 -2.84
C GLY A 6 -4.39 -2.34 -2.05
N ILE A 7 -3.29 -2.04 -2.69
CA ILE A 7 -2.20 -1.29 -2.08
C ILE A 7 -1.55 -0.39 -3.11
N GLY A 8 -1.17 0.81 -2.70
CA GLY A 8 -0.57 1.75 -3.63
C GLY A 8 0.31 2.80 -2.97
N ILE A 9 0.94 3.61 -3.81
CA ILE A 9 1.90 4.62 -3.39
C ILE A 9 1.43 6.01 -3.84
N TYR A 10 1.39 6.94 -2.90
CA TYR A 10 1.07 8.32 -3.15
C TYR A 10 2.35 9.10 -3.47
N MET A 11 2.41 9.69 -4.67
CA MET A 11 3.52 10.54 -5.10
C MET A 11 4.89 9.87 -4.99
N GLY A 12 4.96 8.59 -5.32
CA GLY A 12 6.21 7.84 -5.28
C GLY A 12 7.25 8.42 -6.24
N LYS A 13 8.52 8.46 -5.80
CA LYS A 13 9.62 9.04 -6.57
C LYS A 13 10.36 8.03 -7.43
N HIS A 14 10.46 6.81 -6.94
CA HIS A 14 11.27 5.76 -7.59
C HIS A 14 10.40 4.66 -8.14
N TRP A 15 10.39 4.55 -9.46
CA TRP A 15 9.58 3.54 -10.15
C TRP A 15 9.92 2.11 -9.74
N GLU A 16 11.19 1.89 -9.35
CA GLU A 16 11.65 0.59 -8.87
C GLU A 16 10.83 0.11 -7.67
N ASN A 17 10.44 1.02 -6.80
CA ASN A 17 9.62 0.68 -5.64
C ASN A 17 8.24 0.15 -6.05
N VAL A 18 7.69 0.68 -7.13
CA VAL A 18 6.39 0.20 -7.63
C VAL A 18 6.54 -1.24 -8.14
N GLY A 19 7.60 -1.54 -8.89
CA GLY A 19 7.84 -2.89 -9.37
C GLY A 19 8.03 -3.90 -8.26
N VAL A 20 8.82 -3.54 -7.25
CA VAL A 20 9.05 -4.41 -6.08
C VAL A 20 7.77 -4.61 -5.29
N LEU A 21 7.02 -3.54 -5.05
CA LEU A 21 5.73 -3.63 -4.35
C LEU A 21 4.75 -4.51 -5.12
N TRP A 22 4.70 -4.36 -6.43
CA TRP A 22 3.80 -5.11 -7.30
C TRP A 22 4.06 -6.62 -7.18
N ARG A 23 5.34 -6.98 -7.22
CA ARG A 23 5.74 -8.38 -7.07
C ARG A 23 5.33 -8.94 -5.71
N GLY A 24 5.60 -8.21 -4.63
CA GLY A 24 5.19 -8.62 -3.28
C GLY A 24 3.67 -8.71 -3.15
N ALA A 25 2.97 -7.73 -3.73
CA ALA A 25 1.51 -7.69 -3.69
C ALA A 25 0.90 -8.92 -4.40
N TYR A 26 1.44 -9.29 -5.54
CA TYR A 26 1.00 -10.50 -6.23
C TYR A 26 1.19 -11.73 -5.34
N GLN A 27 2.36 -11.88 -4.74
CA GLN A 27 2.67 -13.05 -3.92
C GLN A 27 1.86 -13.10 -2.61
N LEU A 28 1.48 -11.94 -2.09
CA LEU A 28 0.79 -11.85 -0.81
C LEU A 28 -0.73 -11.66 -0.93
N GLY A 29 -1.26 -11.79 -2.15
CA GLY A 29 -2.70 -11.89 -2.35
C GLY A 29 -3.45 -10.59 -2.57
N ALA A 30 -2.78 -9.50 -2.89
CA ALA A 30 -3.48 -8.27 -3.24
C ALA A 30 -4.29 -8.45 -4.53
N SER A 31 -5.43 -7.77 -4.60
CA SER A 31 -6.27 -7.80 -5.79
C SER A 31 -5.76 -6.86 -6.88
N TYR A 32 -5.10 -5.78 -6.49
CA TYR A 32 -4.56 -4.78 -7.40
C TYR A 32 -3.56 -3.90 -6.68
N ILE A 33 -2.73 -3.20 -7.46
CA ILE A 33 -1.92 -2.11 -6.93
C ILE A 33 -2.27 -0.82 -7.67
N PHE A 34 -1.86 0.31 -7.12
CA PHE A 34 -2.15 1.59 -7.74
C PHE A 34 -1.08 2.63 -7.41
N THR A 35 -1.04 3.67 -8.23
CA THR A 35 -0.23 4.86 -7.95
C THR A 35 -1.15 6.08 -7.95
N VAL A 36 -0.82 7.06 -7.12
CA VAL A 36 -1.54 8.33 -7.06
C VAL A 36 -0.55 9.45 -7.36
N GLY A 37 -0.88 10.29 -8.32
CA GLY A 37 -0.10 11.47 -8.68
C GLY A 37 0.95 11.24 -9.73
N ARG A 38 1.57 10.08 -9.77
CA ARG A 38 2.61 9.76 -10.76
C ARG A 38 2.30 8.46 -11.46
N ARG A 39 2.45 8.45 -12.78
CA ARG A 39 2.27 7.23 -13.55
C ARG A 39 3.49 6.34 -13.43
N TYR A 40 3.23 5.04 -13.28
CA TYR A 40 4.28 4.05 -13.24
C TYR A 40 4.87 3.83 -14.64
N ARG A 41 6.20 3.71 -14.67
CA ARG A 41 6.92 3.24 -15.86
C ARG A 41 7.51 1.88 -15.53
N ARG A 42 7.29 0.91 -16.42
CA ARG A 42 7.82 -0.44 -16.20
C ARG A 42 9.34 -0.40 -16.11
N VAL A 43 9.87 -1.11 -15.12
CA VAL A 43 11.32 -1.19 -14.89
C VAL A 43 11.74 -2.64 -14.72
N SER A 44 13.04 -2.88 -14.77
CA SER A 44 13.61 -4.22 -14.73
C SER A 44 13.41 -4.96 -13.42
N THR A 45 13.03 -4.28 -12.36
CA THR A 45 12.77 -4.90 -11.05
C THR A 45 11.55 -5.83 -11.06
N ASP A 46 10.68 -5.71 -12.05
CA ASP A 46 9.53 -6.60 -12.19
C ASP A 46 9.89 -7.81 -13.04
N THR A 47 10.77 -8.67 -12.51
CA THR A 47 11.25 -9.86 -13.22
C THR A 47 10.20 -10.96 -13.31
N GLU A 48 9.22 -10.96 -12.41
CA GLU A 48 8.15 -11.98 -12.39
C GLU A 48 6.97 -11.59 -13.27
N LYS A 49 7.04 -10.43 -13.92
CA LYS A 49 5.95 -9.92 -14.77
C LYS A 49 4.62 -9.92 -14.03
N SER A 50 4.60 -9.34 -12.84
CA SER A 50 3.43 -9.27 -11.95
C SER A 50 2.24 -8.61 -12.64
N TRP A 51 2.49 -7.75 -13.62
CA TRP A 51 1.46 -7.09 -14.43
C TRP A 51 0.57 -8.08 -15.20
N ARG A 52 1.02 -9.33 -15.36
CA ARG A 52 0.22 -10.39 -15.98
C ARG A 52 -0.79 -11.00 -15.02
N HIS A 53 -0.66 -10.75 -13.73
CA HIS A 53 -1.42 -11.44 -12.69
C HIS A 53 -2.40 -10.53 -11.96
N ILE A 54 -1.95 -9.35 -11.55
CA ILE A 54 -2.83 -8.37 -10.92
C ILE A 54 -2.66 -7.02 -11.60
N PRO A 55 -3.75 -6.23 -11.73
CA PRO A 55 -3.67 -4.95 -12.43
C PRO A 55 -3.04 -3.84 -11.59
N LEU A 56 -2.50 -2.85 -12.30
CA LEU A 56 -2.08 -1.58 -11.70
C LEU A 56 -2.97 -0.47 -12.25
N PHE A 57 -3.53 0.34 -11.36
CA PHE A 57 -4.31 1.53 -11.73
C PHE A 57 -3.51 2.77 -11.41
N SER A 58 -3.60 3.78 -12.26
CA SER A 58 -2.95 5.09 -12.03
C SER A 58 -4.03 6.15 -11.85
N TYR A 59 -3.96 6.85 -10.73
CA TYR A 59 -4.87 7.95 -10.42
C TYR A 59 -4.11 9.26 -10.36
N THR A 60 -4.72 10.32 -10.87
CA THR A 60 -4.08 11.64 -10.86
C THR A 60 -4.12 12.25 -9.46
N THR A 61 -5.22 12.04 -8.74
CA THR A 61 -5.41 12.64 -7.41
C THR A 61 -5.88 11.60 -6.41
N PHE A 62 -5.70 11.92 -5.13
CA PHE A 62 -6.25 11.09 -4.05
C PHE A 62 -7.77 10.96 -4.16
N ASP A 63 -8.47 12.05 -4.50
CA ASP A 63 -9.92 12.01 -4.64
C ASP A 63 -10.37 11.02 -5.70
N GLU A 64 -9.67 10.99 -6.83
CA GLU A 64 -9.96 10.04 -7.90
C GLU A 64 -9.80 8.61 -7.40
N MET A 65 -8.72 8.34 -6.65
CA MET A 65 -8.49 7.01 -6.08
C MET A 65 -9.57 6.64 -5.07
N ALA A 66 -9.91 7.57 -4.17
CA ALA A 66 -10.91 7.32 -3.13
C ALA A 66 -12.29 7.02 -3.74
N GLN A 67 -12.65 7.72 -4.79
CA GLN A 67 -13.93 7.48 -5.50
C GLN A 67 -13.93 6.13 -6.23
N ALA A 68 -12.80 5.69 -6.72
CA ALA A 68 -12.67 4.42 -7.43
C ALA A 68 -12.58 3.22 -6.48
N ALA A 69 -12.32 3.44 -5.20
CA ALA A 69 -12.23 2.35 -4.24
C ALA A 69 -13.58 1.63 -4.15
N PRO A 70 -13.57 0.31 -3.94
CA PRO A 70 -14.82 -0.45 -3.80
C PRO A 70 -15.67 0.13 -2.67
N PHE A 71 -16.98 0.04 -2.83
CA PHE A 71 -17.94 0.60 -1.89
C PHE A 71 -17.66 0.12 -0.46
N ALA A 72 -17.70 1.06 0.47
CA ALA A 72 -17.52 0.82 1.91
C ALA A 72 -16.18 0.18 2.27
N THR A 73 -15.15 0.37 1.44
CA THR A 73 -13.83 -0.17 1.74
C THR A 73 -13.02 0.85 2.54
N PRO A 74 -12.54 0.50 3.75
CA PRO A 74 -11.72 1.41 4.53
C PRO A 74 -10.40 1.74 3.86
N LEU A 75 -9.97 2.99 3.99
CA LEU A 75 -8.65 3.45 3.58
C LEU A 75 -7.71 3.34 4.79
N VAL A 76 -6.60 2.66 4.61
CA VAL A 76 -5.60 2.42 5.66
C VAL A 76 -4.30 3.09 5.26
N ALA A 77 -3.91 4.12 6.01
CA ALA A 77 -2.63 4.79 5.78
C ALA A 77 -1.51 4.01 6.47
N ILE A 78 -0.42 3.78 5.75
CA ILE A 78 0.80 3.21 6.32
C ILE A 78 1.76 4.39 6.55
N GLU A 79 1.88 4.82 7.80
CA GLU A 79 2.60 6.03 8.15
C GLU A 79 3.03 5.99 9.62
N GLU A 80 3.96 6.83 10.01
CA GLU A 80 4.37 6.96 11.40
C GLU A 80 3.21 7.49 12.26
N GLY A 81 3.19 7.13 13.53
CA GLY A 81 2.22 7.65 14.48
C GLY A 81 0.88 6.91 14.50
N GLY A 82 0.76 5.83 13.76
CA GLY A 82 -0.44 5.01 13.77
C GLY A 82 -0.37 3.87 14.77
N THR A 83 -1.34 2.97 14.70
CA THR A 83 -1.33 1.75 15.49
C THR A 83 -0.13 0.88 15.08
N PRO A 84 0.69 0.42 16.03
CA PRO A 84 1.79 -0.49 15.68
C PRO A 84 1.26 -1.74 14.98
N LEU A 85 1.96 -2.15 13.94
CA LEU A 85 1.52 -3.28 13.11
C LEU A 85 1.17 -4.54 13.91
N PRO A 86 1.94 -4.94 14.95
CA PRO A 86 1.58 -6.12 15.72
C PRO A 86 0.19 -6.04 16.37
N ASP A 87 -0.26 -4.83 16.70
CA ASP A 87 -1.54 -4.61 17.36
C ASP A 87 -2.66 -4.24 16.41
N PHE A 88 -2.36 -4.13 15.12
CA PHE A 88 -3.34 -3.67 14.14
C PHE A 88 -4.27 -4.81 13.70
N VAL A 89 -5.57 -4.53 13.70
CA VAL A 89 -6.57 -5.47 13.19
C VAL A 89 -6.93 -5.07 11.76
N HIS A 90 -6.57 -5.90 10.81
CA HIS A 90 -6.81 -5.60 9.41
C HIS A 90 -8.30 -5.68 9.07
N PRO A 91 -8.86 -4.66 8.41
CA PRO A 91 -10.22 -4.78 7.86
C PRO A 91 -10.27 -5.91 6.83
N GLU A 92 -11.40 -6.59 6.77
CA GLU A 92 -11.58 -7.67 5.79
C GLU A 92 -11.35 -7.17 4.37
N ARG A 93 -11.90 -5.99 4.04
CA ARG A 93 -11.61 -5.28 2.79
C ARG A 93 -10.86 -4.01 3.13
N ALA A 94 -9.83 -3.70 2.36
CA ALA A 94 -8.99 -2.55 2.66
C ALA A 94 -8.31 -2.00 1.42
N VAL A 95 -8.01 -0.71 1.46
CA VAL A 95 -7.12 -0.06 0.50
C VAL A 95 -5.99 0.55 1.31
N TYR A 96 -4.78 0.02 1.15
CA TYR A 96 -3.60 0.51 1.86
C TYR A 96 -2.90 1.56 1.03
N LEU A 97 -2.50 2.65 1.67
CA LEU A 97 -1.83 3.77 1.01
C LEU A 97 -0.51 4.07 1.68
N LEU A 98 0.56 4.02 0.87
CA LEU A 98 1.93 4.36 1.29
C LEU A 98 2.25 5.77 0.82
N GLY A 99 2.97 6.52 1.64
CA GLY A 99 3.42 7.86 1.27
C GLY A 99 4.70 7.85 0.46
N ALA A 100 5.07 9.01 -0.07
CA ALA A 100 6.34 9.21 -0.75
C ALA A 100 7.51 8.94 0.20
N GLU A 101 8.65 8.54 -0.37
CA GLU A 101 9.80 8.07 0.40
C GLU A 101 10.33 9.08 1.42
N ASP A 102 10.31 10.37 1.07
CA ASP A 102 10.91 11.42 1.89
C ASP A 102 9.91 12.31 2.63
N SER A 103 8.68 12.41 2.14
CA SER A 103 7.69 13.34 2.72
C SER A 103 6.49 12.65 3.35
N GLY A 104 6.31 11.36 3.10
CA GLY A 104 5.17 10.62 3.62
C GLY A 104 3.84 11.09 3.04
N LEU A 105 2.77 10.87 3.81
CA LEU A 105 1.44 11.30 3.41
C LEU A 105 1.11 12.67 4.00
N PRO A 106 0.51 13.57 3.21
CA PRO A 106 0.06 14.86 3.74
C PRO A 106 -0.97 14.68 4.85
N LYS A 107 -1.00 15.63 5.77
CA LYS A 107 -1.95 15.58 6.90
C LYS A 107 -3.40 15.54 6.45
N GLU A 108 -3.72 16.23 5.36
CA GLU A 108 -5.08 16.25 4.82
C GLU A 108 -5.52 14.85 4.36
N LEU A 109 -4.60 14.09 3.79
CA LEU A 109 -4.88 12.73 3.36
C LEU A 109 -5.00 11.80 4.54
N LEU A 110 -4.12 11.94 5.54
CA LEU A 110 -4.19 11.15 6.76
C LEU A 110 -5.54 11.33 7.45
N ALA A 111 -6.06 12.55 7.49
CA ALA A 111 -7.35 12.84 8.10
C ALA A 111 -8.51 12.14 7.37
N ARG A 112 -8.34 11.81 6.10
CA ARG A 112 -9.37 11.13 5.31
C ARG A 112 -9.26 9.61 5.34
N CYS A 113 -8.20 9.08 5.92
CA CYS A 113 -8.04 7.63 6.05
C CYS A 113 -8.77 7.15 7.31
N HIS A 114 -9.35 5.97 7.22
CA HIS A 114 -10.14 5.39 8.31
C HIS A 114 -9.25 4.79 9.39
N HIS A 115 -8.08 4.30 8.99
CA HIS A 115 -7.13 3.67 9.92
C HIS A 115 -5.71 4.11 9.57
N HIS A 116 -4.86 4.14 10.58
CA HIS A 116 -3.42 4.39 10.41
C HIS A 116 -2.65 3.26 11.04
N VAL A 117 -1.70 2.68 10.32
CA VAL A 117 -0.84 1.61 10.82
C VAL A 117 0.62 2.00 10.65
N THR A 118 1.43 1.66 11.64
CA THR A 118 2.86 1.97 11.65
C THR A 118 3.66 0.68 11.72
N VAL A 119 4.67 0.55 10.87
CA VAL A 119 5.61 -0.56 10.95
C VAL A 119 6.69 -0.21 11.96
N PRO A 120 6.78 -0.90 13.10
CA PRO A 120 7.79 -0.59 14.11
C PRO A 120 9.20 -0.85 13.59
N ALA A 121 10.15 -0.10 14.11
CA ALA A 121 11.55 -0.27 13.78
C ALA A 121 12.41 -0.15 15.03
N VAL A 122 13.50 -0.91 15.07
CA VAL A 122 14.48 -0.82 16.16
C VAL A 122 15.32 0.44 16.00
N VAL A 123 15.72 0.74 14.77
CA VAL A 123 16.50 1.92 14.45
C VAL A 123 15.57 2.98 13.89
N LYS A 124 15.69 4.20 14.39
CA LYS A 124 14.86 5.32 13.94
C LYS A 124 15.10 5.60 12.45
N GLY A 125 14.01 5.84 11.73
CA GLY A 125 14.05 6.15 10.31
C GLY A 125 12.87 5.51 9.59
N SER A 126 12.65 5.92 8.34
CA SER A 126 11.58 5.39 7.51
C SER A 126 12.04 4.14 6.76
N TYR A 127 11.15 3.18 6.65
CA TYR A 127 11.39 2.03 5.78
C TYR A 127 11.34 2.45 4.32
N ASN A 128 12.04 1.71 3.47
CA ASN A 128 11.76 1.76 2.05
C ASN A 128 10.27 1.48 1.84
N VAL A 129 9.64 2.20 0.93
CA VAL A 129 8.18 2.16 0.77
C VAL A 129 7.69 0.76 0.37
N ALA A 130 8.40 0.08 -0.51
CA ALA A 130 8.02 -1.27 -0.92
C ALA A 130 8.21 -2.28 0.20
N ILE A 131 9.24 -2.08 1.05
CA ILE A 131 9.46 -2.93 2.23
C ILE A 131 8.33 -2.73 3.23
N ALA A 132 7.97 -1.49 3.52
CA ALA A 132 6.88 -1.21 4.46
C ALA A 132 5.57 -1.85 3.99
N GLY A 133 5.24 -1.69 2.72
CA GLY A 133 4.04 -2.29 2.15
C GLY A 133 4.05 -3.81 2.22
N THR A 134 5.19 -4.42 1.94
CA THR A 134 5.34 -5.88 2.00
C THR A 134 5.15 -6.40 3.43
N LEU A 135 5.72 -5.71 4.41
CA LEU A 135 5.55 -6.10 5.82
C LEU A 135 4.09 -6.03 6.26
N VAL A 136 3.37 -4.99 5.85
CA VAL A 136 1.95 -4.86 6.18
C VAL A 136 1.14 -5.97 5.52
N MET A 137 1.40 -6.27 4.26
CA MET A 137 0.70 -7.34 3.55
C MET A 137 1.00 -8.71 4.15
N TYR A 138 2.23 -8.95 4.55
CA TYR A 138 2.61 -10.21 5.20
C TYR A 138 1.88 -10.36 6.54
N ASP A 139 1.86 -9.29 7.33
CA ASP A 139 1.15 -9.29 8.62
C ASP A 139 -0.35 -9.58 8.41
N ARG A 140 -0.94 -8.98 7.39
CA ARG A 140 -2.34 -9.25 7.04
C ARG A 140 -2.57 -10.73 6.75
N MET A 141 -1.72 -11.31 5.92
CA MET A 141 -1.83 -12.73 5.56
C MET A 141 -1.76 -13.62 6.79
N VAL A 142 -0.78 -13.39 7.65
CA VAL A 142 -0.58 -14.20 8.84
C VAL A 142 -1.77 -14.08 9.79
N LYS A 143 -2.25 -12.87 10.04
CA LYS A 143 -3.36 -12.63 10.96
C LYS A 143 -4.70 -13.08 10.40
N GLY A 144 -4.84 -13.05 9.08
CA GLY A 144 -6.07 -13.46 8.44
C GLY A 144 -6.30 -14.97 8.42
N GLY A 145 -5.30 -15.74 8.77
CA GLY A 145 -5.41 -17.20 8.74
C GLY A 145 -5.53 -17.74 7.32
N ALA A 146 -5.10 -16.96 6.36
CA ALA A 146 -5.19 -17.34 4.95
C ALA A 146 -4.19 -18.43 4.60
#